data_0430c288c8a1018558ef0963130002d1
#
_entry.id   0430c288c8a1018558ef0963130002d1
#
_cell.length_a   1.000
_cell.length_b   1.000
_cell.length_c   1.000
_cell.angle_alpha   90.00
_cell.angle_beta   90.00
_cell.angle_gamma   90.00
#
_symmetry.space_group_name_H-M   'P 1'
#
loop_
_entity.id
_entity.type
_entity.pdbx_description
1 polymer ?
#
loop_
_entity_poly.entity_id
_entity_poly.type
_entity_poly.pdbx_seq_one_letter_code
_entity_poly.pdbx_strand_id
1 'polypeptide(L)'
;KLLIPWRFFRLWSLLDNMDPPENMLRCMSNNFSALQFWRSWHRSFNKWVIRYIYIPLGGSKNRLLASLCVFSFVAIWHDIELKLLLWGWMIVLFLIPEIFLSSFTYKLLGHKPQLYRLVTGAGCVVNVWLMMIANIFGFCLGTDGTKKFLNDLLYTSNGLIFFVVSSGCLFVAIQIMFEIREQEKRAGINAKC
;
A
#
# COMPACT_ATOMS: atom_id res chain seq x y z
N LYS A 1 -2.07 -16.44 -5.00
CA LYS A 1 -2.19 -16.37 -6.45
C LYS A 1 -1.18 -15.39 -7.06
N LEU A 2 -1.11 -14.13 -6.60
CA LEU A 2 -0.28 -13.07 -7.22
C LEU A 2 1.23 -13.28 -7.07
N LEU A 3 1.69 -13.97 -6.05
CA LEU A 3 3.11 -14.28 -5.85
C LEU A 3 3.60 -15.44 -6.74
N ILE A 4 2.72 -16.35 -7.15
CA ILE A 4 3.06 -17.56 -7.90
C ILE A 4 3.77 -17.24 -9.22
N PRO A 5 3.28 -16.34 -10.09
CA PRO A 5 3.96 -16.01 -11.35
C PRO A 5 5.39 -15.51 -11.12
N TRP A 6 5.60 -14.65 -10.13
CA TRP A 6 6.94 -14.11 -9.85
C TRP A 6 7.91 -15.18 -9.35
N ARG A 7 7.43 -16.11 -8.52
CA ARG A 7 8.23 -17.25 -8.05
C ARG A 7 8.52 -18.24 -9.17
N PHE A 8 7.56 -18.47 -10.06
CA PHE A 8 7.74 -19.29 -11.25
C PHE A 8 8.82 -18.71 -12.17
N PHE A 9 8.74 -17.44 -12.53
CA PHE A 9 9.74 -16.80 -13.39
C PHE A 9 11.12 -16.70 -12.73
N ARG A 10 11.16 -16.54 -11.40
CA ARG A 10 12.43 -16.63 -10.67
C ARG A 10 13.03 -18.02 -10.72
N LEU A 11 12.24 -19.06 -10.55
CA LEU A 11 12.69 -20.45 -10.71
C LEU A 11 13.27 -20.67 -12.10
N TRP A 12 12.59 -20.18 -13.14
CA TRP A 12 13.08 -20.26 -14.52
C TRP A 12 14.44 -19.58 -14.69
N SER A 13 14.58 -18.38 -14.16
CA SER A 13 15.86 -17.65 -14.19
C SER A 13 16.99 -18.40 -13.46
N LEU A 14 16.68 -19.04 -12.33
CA LEU A 14 17.65 -19.84 -11.59
C LEU A 14 18.10 -21.08 -12.38
N LEU A 15 17.21 -21.69 -13.15
CA LEU A 15 17.56 -22.79 -14.07
C LEU A 15 18.52 -22.33 -15.19
N ASP A 16 18.43 -21.07 -15.58
CA ASP A 16 19.36 -20.43 -16.53
C ASP A 16 20.63 -19.87 -15.86
N ASN A 17 20.94 -20.25 -14.62
CA ASN A 17 22.05 -19.74 -13.80
C ASN A 17 22.02 -18.23 -13.55
N MET A 18 20.85 -17.59 -13.59
CA MET A 18 20.65 -16.20 -13.24
C MET A 18 19.90 -16.11 -11.89
N ASP A 19 20.43 -15.40 -10.91
CA ASP A 19 19.77 -15.15 -9.62
C ASP A 19 19.16 -13.73 -9.56
N PRO A 20 17.95 -13.52 -10.06
CA PRO A 20 17.29 -12.23 -9.96
C PRO A 20 16.84 -11.97 -8.50
N PRO A 21 16.84 -10.71 -8.07
CA PRO A 21 16.35 -10.36 -6.75
C PRO A 21 14.86 -10.68 -6.60
N GLU A 22 14.43 -10.97 -5.38
CA GLU A 22 13.01 -11.18 -5.07
C GLU A 22 12.16 -9.98 -5.50
N ASN A 23 11.09 -10.27 -6.23
CA ASN A 23 10.20 -9.26 -6.76
C ASN A 23 9.19 -8.76 -5.71
N MET A 24 9.02 -9.49 -4.61
CA MET A 24 8.24 -9.11 -3.46
C MET A 24 8.96 -9.51 -2.18
N LEU A 25 9.44 -8.52 -1.43
CA LEU A 25 10.26 -8.74 -0.23
C LEU A 25 9.46 -9.27 0.96
N ARG A 26 8.16 -8.96 1.02
CA ARG A 26 7.27 -9.31 2.12
C ARG A 26 5.94 -9.82 1.60
N CYS A 27 5.27 -10.65 2.38
CA CYS A 27 3.89 -11.03 2.10
C CYS A 27 3.01 -9.79 2.02
N MET A 28 2.04 -9.78 1.11
CA MET A 28 1.10 -8.66 0.91
C MET A 28 0.38 -8.27 2.20
N SER A 29 -0.04 -9.26 2.98
CA SER A 29 -0.73 -9.06 4.26
C SER A 29 0.19 -8.57 5.39
N ASN A 30 1.53 -8.56 5.18
CA ASN A 30 2.50 -8.06 6.15
C ASN A 30 2.99 -6.64 5.77
N ASN A 31 2.07 -5.76 5.41
CA ASN A 31 2.32 -4.35 5.12
C ASN A 31 1.25 -3.50 5.81
N PHE A 32 1.68 -2.60 6.68
CA PHE A 32 0.82 -1.65 7.38
C PHE A 32 0.82 -0.25 6.75
N SER A 33 1.73 0.00 5.82
CA SER A 33 1.90 1.27 5.12
C SER A 33 1.57 1.07 3.64
N ALA A 34 0.66 1.86 3.08
CA ALA A 34 0.33 1.81 1.67
C ALA A 34 1.52 2.22 0.81
N LEU A 35 2.30 3.22 1.24
CA LEU A 35 3.51 3.63 0.54
C LEU A 35 4.54 2.49 0.46
N GLN A 36 4.78 1.77 1.55
CA GLN A 36 5.70 0.64 1.56
C GLN A 36 5.15 -0.54 0.76
N PHE A 37 3.84 -0.77 0.80
CA PHE A 37 3.17 -1.78 -0.03
C PHE A 37 3.47 -1.53 -1.52
N TRP A 38 3.20 -0.34 -2.03
CA TRP A 38 3.44 -0.01 -3.44
C TRP A 38 4.91 -0.02 -3.83
N ARG A 39 5.83 0.28 -2.92
CA ARG A 39 7.27 0.17 -3.16
C ARG A 39 7.76 -1.28 -3.22
N SER A 40 7.13 -2.19 -2.49
CA SER A 40 7.50 -3.60 -2.45
C SER A 40 6.73 -4.45 -3.45
N TRP A 41 5.59 -3.97 -3.94
CA TRP A 41 4.78 -4.63 -4.96
C TRP A 41 5.48 -4.59 -6.31
N HIS A 42 5.66 -5.77 -6.93
CA HIS A 42 6.29 -5.90 -8.25
C HIS A 42 7.56 -5.04 -8.38
N ARG A 43 8.54 -5.32 -7.54
CA ARG A 43 9.72 -4.48 -7.31
C ARG A 43 10.50 -4.13 -8.59
N SER A 44 10.61 -5.06 -9.53
CA SER A 44 11.28 -4.81 -10.81
C SER A 44 10.52 -3.76 -11.63
N PHE A 45 9.21 -3.88 -11.74
CA PHE A 45 8.35 -2.91 -12.41
C PHE A 45 8.37 -1.55 -11.71
N ASN A 46 8.29 -1.53 -10.37
CA ASN A 46 8.38 -0.29 -9.59
C ASN A 46 9.71 0.45 -9.84
N LYS A 47 10.84 -0.27 -9.85
CA LYS A 47 12.14 0.33 -10.20
C LYS A 47 12.17 0.90 -11.60
N TRP A 48 11.57 0.21 -12.56
CA TRP A 48 11.45 0.67 -13.92
C TRP A 48 10.63 1.95 -14.02
N VAL A 49 9.43 1.98 -13.42
CA VAL A 49 8.55 3.16 -13.38
C VAL A 49 9.23 4.36 -12.70
N ILE A 50 9.93 4.13 -11.59
CA ILE A 50 10.68 5.19 -10.91
C ILE A 50 11.75 5.76 -11.82
N ARG A 51 12.52 4.91 -12.50
CA ARG A 51 13.65 5.35 -13.34
C ARG A 51 13.18 6.10 -14.59
N TYR A 52 12.12 5.62 -15.24
CA TYR A 52 11.74 6.12 -16.57
C TYR A 52 10.56 7.09 -16.57
N ILE A 53 9.78 7.15 -15.49
CA ILE A 53 8.63 8.05 -15.39
C ILE A 53 8.81 9.02 -14.22
N TYR A 54 8.99 8.53 -12.99
CA TYR A 54 8.99 9.37 -11.81
C TYR A 54 10.17 10.36 -11.77
N ILE A 55 11.40 9.88 -11.99
CA ILE A 55 12.60 10.72 -11.95
C ILE A 55 12.60 11.77 -13.06
N PRO A 56 12.34 11.45 -14.36
CA PRO A 56 12.30 12.43 -15.42
C PRO A 56 11.27 13.54 -15.21
N LEU A 57 10.16 13.27 -14.54
CA LEU A 57 9.12 14.25 -14.21
C LEU A 57 9.43 15.14 -12.98
N GLY A 58 10.69 15.08 -12.50
CA GLY A 58 11.17 15.86 -11.37
C GLY A 58 11.18 15.12 -10.03
N GLY A 59 10.70 13.89 -9.97
CA GLY A 59 10.80 13.00 -8.80
C GLY A 59 10.30 13.65 -7.51
N SER A 60 11.18 13.72 -6.51
CA SER A 60 10.84 14.30 -5.20
C SER A 60 10.58 15.82 -5.22
N LYS A 61 11.02 16.55 -6.25
CA LYS A 61 10.75 17.99 -6.41
C LYS A 61 9.29 18.24 -6.80
N ASN A 62 8.76 17.41 -7.70
CA ASN A 62 7.38 17.46 -8.19
C ASN A 62 6.59 16.22 -7.81
N ARG A 63 6.65 15.84 -6.53
CA ARG A 63 6.17 14.54 -6.02
C ARG A 63 4.73 14.23 -6.43
N LEU A 64 3.82 15.18 -6.30
CA LEU A 64 2.40 14.98 -6.65
C LEU A 64 2.22 14.69 -8.14
N LEU A 65 2.75 15.55 -9.00
CA LEU A 65 2.63 15.39 -10.46
C LEU A 65 3.30 14.11 -10.93
N ALA A 66 4.52 13.83 -10.47
CA ALA A 66 5.23 12.60 -10.83
C ALA A 66 4.47 11.34 -10.38
N SER A 67 3.86 11.35 -9.18
CA SER A 67 3.04 10.24 -8.70
C SER A 67 1.75 10.08 -9.51
N LEU A 68 1.05 11.17 -9.85
CA LEU A 68 -0.14 11.12 -10.69
C LEU A 68 0.18 10.55 -12.08
N CYS A 69 1.28 10.96 -12.70
CA CYS A 69 1.71 10.41 -13.98
C CYS A 69 2.06 8.92 -13.88
N VAL A 70 2.76 8.52 -12.82
CA VAL A 70 3.08 7.10 -12.56
C VAL A 70 1.80 6.27 -12.45
N PHE A 71 0.85 6.66 -11.61
CA PHE A 71 -0.37 5.90 -11.42
C PHE A 71 -1.33 5.99 -12.61
N SER A 72 -1.29 7.08 -13.41
CA SER A 72 -1.98 7.14 -14.69
C SER A 72 -1.39 6.13 -15.69
N PHE A 73 -0.07 6.03 -15.77
CA PHE A 73 0.59 5.01 -16.59
C PHE A 73 0.24 3.60 -16.12
N VAL A 74 0.28 3.34 -14.81
CA VAL A 74 -0.08 2.03 -14.25
C VAL A 74 -1.54 1.68 -14.55
N ALA A 75 -2.46 2.65 -14.46
CA ALA A 75 -3.86 2.45 -14.79
C ALA A 75 -4.05 2.04 -16.26
N ILE A 76 -3.44 2.77 -17.20
CA ILE A 76 -3.48 2.47 -18.63
C ILE A 76 -2.81 1.12 -18.95
N TRP A 77 -1.76 0.77 -18.21
CA TRP A 77 -1.08 -0.51 -18.37
C TRP A 77 -1.96 -1.70 -17.94
N HIS A 78 -2.85 -1.51 -16.97
CA HIS A 78 -3.83 -2.53 -16.56
C HIS A 78 -4.95 -2.68 -17.58
N ASP A 79 -5.59 -1.57 -17.96
CA ASP A 79 -6.58 -1.50 -19.03
C ASP A 79 -6.95 -0.02 -19.30
N ILE A 80 -7.48 0.27 -20.52
CA ILE A 80 -7.89 1.62 -20.90
C ILE A 80 -9.33 1.85 -20.44
N GLU A 81 -9.53 1.91 -19.12
CA GLU A 81 -10.82 2.20 -18.50
C GLU A 81 -10.73 3.39 -17.55
N LEU A 82 -11.72 4.29 -17.62
CA LEU A 82 -11.76 5.48 -16.77
C LEU A 82 -11.78 5.14 -15.28
N LYS A 83 -12.43 4.04 -14.89
CA LYS A 83 -12.46 3.60 -13.48
C LYS A 83 -11.06 3.28 -12.94
N LEU A 84 -10.18 2.73 -13.77
CA LEU A 84 -8.79 2.42 -13.37
C LEU A 84 -7.95 3.69 -13.25
N LEU A 85 -8.18 4.68 -14.11
CA LEU A 85 -7.53 5.98 -13.98
C LEU A 85 -7.93 6.67 -12.66
N LEU A 86 -9.22 6.68 -12.36
CA LEU A 86 -9.74 7.19 -11.08
C LEU A 86 -9.17 6.40 -9.89
N TRP A 87 -9.08 5.08 -9.99
CA TRP A 87 -8.43 4.24 -8.99
C TRP A 87 -6.99 4.68 -8.73
N GLY A 88 -6.19 4.85 -9.77
CA GLY A 88 -4.81 5.30 -9.64
C GLY A 88 -4.68 6.66 -8.95
N TRP A 89 -5.55 7.61 -9.29
CA TRP A 89 -5.59 8.93 -8.66
C TRP A 89 -6.06 8.86 -7.20
N MET A 90 -7.03 8.00 -6.88
CA MET A 90 -7.44 7.75 -5.49
C MET A 90 -6.29 7.18 -4.66
N ILE A 91 -5.48 6.26 -5.21
CA ILE A 91 -4.30 5.76 -4.52
C ILE A 91 -3.32 6.91 -4.20
N VAL A 92 -3.03 7.79 -5.16
CA VAL A 92 -2.16 8.95 -4.93
C VAL A 92 -2.75 9.86 -3.86
N LEU A 93 -4.05 10.14 -3.92
CA LEU A 93 -4.75 10.96 -2.92
C LEU A 93 -4.65 10.37 -1.50
N PHE A 94 -4.72 9.05 -1.36
CA PHE A 94 -4.62 8.36 -0.07
C PHE A 94 -3.18 8.22 0.44
N LEU A 95 -2.19 8.22 -0.45
CA LEU A 95 -0.77 8.22 -0.06
C LEU A 95 -0.28 9.56 0.48
N ILE A 96 -0.86 10.67 0.02
CA ILE A 96 -0.47 12.01 0.45
C ILE A 96 -0.63 12.19 1.97
N PRO A 97 -1.79 11.91 2.58
CA PRO A 97 -1.97 12.00 4.03
C PRO A 97 -0.98 11.12 4.81
N GLU A 98 -0.70 9.91 4.34
CA GLU A 98 0.27 9.02 4.99
C GLU A 98 1.65 9.68 5.11
N ILE A 99 2.13 10.29 4.03
CA ILE A 99 3.45 10.93 3.98
C ILE A 99 3.51 12.13 4.93
N PHE A 100 2.47 12.97 4.93
CA PHE A 100 2.44 14.17 5.78
C PHE A 100 2.19 13.82 7.25
N LEU A 101 1.19 12.99 7.52
CA LEU A 101 0.81 12.62 8.89
C LEU A 101 1.89 11.81 9.59
N SER A 102 2.61 10.93 8.89
CA SER A 102 3.72 10.17 9.50
C SER A 102 4.81 11.09 10.04
N SER A 103 5.20 12.10 9.26
CA SER A 103 6.21 13.09 9.67
C SER A 103 5.71 13.99 10.80
N PHE A 104 4.45 14.43 10.71
CA PHE A 104 3.82 15.28 11.72
C PHE A 104 3.63 14.54 13.05
N THR A 105 3.12 13.32 13.01
CA THR A 105 2.92 12.48 14.20
C THR A 105 4.24 12.17 14.89
N TYR A 106 5.30 11.91 14.12
CA TYR A 106 6.63 11.70 14.68
C TYR A 106 7.17 12.95 15.40
N LYS A 107 7.01 14.13 14.80
CA LYS A 107 7.42 15.40 15.44
C LYS A 107 6.65 15.69 16.74
N LEU A 108 5.34 15.38 16.76
CA LEU A 108 4.47 15.68 17.88
C LEU A 108 4.58 14.66 19.03
N LEU A 109 4.62 13.37 18.69
CA LEU A 109 4.49 12.26 19.64
C LEU A 109 5.74 11.39 19.76
N GLY A 110 6.81 11.67 19.02
CA GLY A 110 8.03 10.86 19.02
C GLY A 110 8.70 10.73 20.40
N HIS A 111 8.46 11.70 21.31
CA HIS A 111 8.91 11.65 22.70
C HIS A 111 8.05 10.73 23.59
N LYS A 112 6.87 10.28 23.12
CA LYS A 112 5.95 9.37 23.82
C LYS A 112 5.76 8.10 22.99
N PRO A 113 6.67 7.11 23.06
CA PRO A 113 6.69 5.98 22.12
C PRO A 113 5.42 5.14 22.12
N GLN A 114 4.78 4.93 23.26
CA GLN A 114 3.53 4.17 23.32
C GLN A 114 2.37 4.91 22.63
N LEU A 115 2.21 6.20 22.90
CA LEU A 115 1.16 7.01 22.27
C LEU A 115 1.40 7.16 20.76
N TYR A 116 2.65 7.39 20.36
CA TYR A 116 3.05 7.41 18.95
C TYR A 116 2.67 6.11 18.25
N ARG A 117 2.96 4.95 18.86
CA ARG A 117 2.64 3.63 18.31
C ARG A 117 1.12 3.42 18.16
N LEU A 118 0.32 3.84 19.16
CA LEU A 118 -1.14 3.74 19.10
C LEU A 118 -1.75 4.63 18.01
N VAL A 119 -1.36 5.90 17.97
CA VAL A 119 -1.88 6.87 16.98
C VAL A 119 -1.48 6.47 15.56
N THR A 120 -0.22 6.07 15.37
CA THR A 120 0.26 5.58 14.06
C THR A 120 -0.48 4.30 13.65
N GLY A 121 -0.72 3.39 14.60
CA GLY A 121 -1.49 2.17 14.35
C GLY A 121 -2.92 2.45 13.88
N ALA A 122 -3.61 3.40 14.54
CA ALA A 122 -4.94 3.84 14.11
C ALA A 122 -4.92 4.47 12.71
N GLY A 123 -3.94 5.32 12.41
CA GLY A 123 -3.74 5.89 11.08
C GLY A 123 -3.51 4.81 10.00
N CYS A 124 -2.75 3.77 10.34
CA CYS A 124 -2.54 2.63 9.43
C CYS A 124 -3.83 1.85 9.16
N VAL A 125 -4.72 1.66 10.15
CA VAL A 125 -6.05 1.04 9.94
C VAL A 125 -6.85 1.84 8.92
N VAL A 126 -6.93 3.16 9.08
CA VAL A 126 -7.64 4.04 8.13
C VAL A 126 -7.04 3.90 6.73
N ASN A 127 -5.72 3.88 6.62
CA ASN A 127 -5.03 3.77 5.34
C ASN A 127 -5.30 2.42 4.65
N VAL A 128 -5.34 1.31 5.41
CA VAL A 128 -5.71 -0.02 4.89
C VAL A 128 -7.15 0.01 4.33
N TRP A 129 -8.10 0.59 5.06
CA TRP A 129 -9.48 0.73 4.58
C TRP A 129 -9.56 1.57 3.30
N LEU A 130 -8.86 2.71 3.23
CA LEU A 130 -8.83 3.54 2.02
C LEU A 130 -8.25 2.79 0.83
N MET A 131 -7.16 2.04 1.03
CA MET A 131 -6.60 1.16 -0.02
C MET A 131 -7.58 0.07 -0.46
N MET A 132 -8.27 -0.57 0.48
CA MET A 132 -9.27 -1.60 0.14
C MET A 132 -10.41 -1.00 -0.69
N ILE A 133 -10.94 0.16 -0.27
CA ILE A 133 -12.02 0.86 -1.00
C ILE A 133 -11.57 1.23 -2.41
N ALA A 134 -10.36 1.78 -2.58
CA ALA A 134 -9.84 2.09 -3.91
C ALA A 134 -9.73 0.84 -4.80
N ASN A 135 -9.23 -0.28 -4.27
CA ASN A 135 -9.11 -1.51 -5.03
C ASN A 135 -10.48 -2.15 -5.36
N ILE A 136 -11.43 -2.10 -4.43
CA ILE A 136 -12.82 -2.54 -4.67
C ILE A 136 -13.45 -1.71 -5.79
N PHE A 137 -13.25 -0.40 -5.76
CA PHE A 137 -13.73 0.52 -6.80
C PHE A 137 -13.13 0.18 -8.17
N GLY A 138 -11.81 0.12 -8.26
CA GLY A 138 -11.11 -0.02 -9.54
C GLY A 138 -11.29 -1.40 -10.20
N PHE A 139 -11.23 -2.47 -9.40
CA PHE A 139 -11.13 -3.83 -9.93
C PHE A 139 -12.37 -4.72 -9.72
N CYS A 140 -13.29 -4.33 -8.84
CA CYS A 140 -14.40 -5.21 -8.48
C CYS A 140 -15.79 -4.63 -8.79
N LEU A 141 -16.12 -3.51 -8.16
CA LEU A 141 -17.52 -3.05 -8.09
C LEU A 141 -17.82 -1.80 -8.92
N GLY A 142 -16.81 -1.02 -9.32
CA GLY A 142 -17.01 0.28 -9.97
C GLY A 142 -17.75 1.27 -9.06
N THR A 143 -18.35 2.30 -9.66
CA THR A 143 -18.95 3.43 -8.93
C THR A 143 -20.17 3.01 -8.10
N ASP A 144 -21.15 2.36 -8.75
CA ASP A 144 -22.43 2.07 -8.10
C ASP A 144 -22.31 0.96 -7.06
N GLY A 145 -21.52 -0.07 -7.37
CA GLY A 145 -21.26 -1.15 -6.41
C GLY A 145 -20.48 -0.67 -5.20
N THR A 146 -19.51 0.23 -5.37
CA THR A 146 -18.77 0.80 -4.24
C THR A 146 -19.65 1.72 -3.39
N LYS A 147 -20.52 2.51 -4.01
CA LYS A 147 -21.54 3.29 -3.29
C LYS A 147 -22.41 2.41 -2.41
N LYS A 148 -22.96 1.33 -3.00
CA LYS A 148 -23.81 0.37 -2.28
C LYS A 148 -23.02 -0.27 -1.13
N PHE A 149 -21.80 -0.75 -1.39
CA PHE A 149 -20.92 -1.33 -0.38
C PHE A 149 -20.69 -0.39 0.81
N LEU A 150 -20.36 0.88 0.54
CA LEU A 150 -20.13 1.88 1.59
C LEU A 150 -21.42 2.19 2.37
N ASN A 151 -22.55 2.24 1.68
CA ASN A 151 -23.85 2.45 2.33
C ASN A 151 -24.18 1.28 3.27
N ASP A 152 -24.05 0.05 2.77
CA ASP A 152 -24.31 -1.14 3.58
C ASP A 152 -23.32 -1.24 4.76
N LEU A 153 -22.06 -0.89 4.57
CA LEU A 153 -21.02 -0.92 5.62
C LEU A 153 -21.24 0.11 6.72
N LEU A 154 -21.65 1.34 6.36
CA LEU A 154 -21.68 2.48 7.30
C LEU A 154 -23.08 2.80 7.85
N TYR A 155 -24.15 2.39 7.16
CA TYR A 155 -25.52 2.77 7.54
C TYR A 155 -26.40 1.58 7.95
N THR A 156 -25.87 0.34 7.92
CA THR A 156 -26.57 -0.81 8.48
C THR A 156 -25.95 -1.24 9.81
N SER A 157 -26.75 -1.73 10.74
CA SER A 157 -26.24 -2.20 12.05
C SER A 157 -25.22 -3.33 11.89
N ASN A 158 -25.47 -4.29 11.03
CA ASN A 158 -24.55 -5.40 10.76
C ASN A 158 -23.25 -4.93 10.10
N GLY A 159 -23.33 -3.95 9.19
CA GLY A 159 -22.19 -3.33 8.55
C GLY A 159 -21.30 -2.59 9.55
N LEU A 160 -21.90 -1.79 10.45
CA LEU A 160 -21.16 -1.11 11.50
C LEU A 160 -20.46 -2.09 12.46
N ILE A 161 -21.13 -3.14 12.89
CA ILE A 161 -20.53 -4.18 13.73
C ILE A 161 -19.33 -4.80 12.99
N PHE A 162 -19.51 -5.18 11.73
CA PHE A 162 -18.43 -5.72 10.89
C PHE A 162 -17.27 -4.74 10.77
N PHE A 163 -17.54 -3.46 10.50
CA PHE A 163 -16.53 -2.41 10.37
C PHE A 163 -15.72 -2.22 11.65
N VAL A 164 -16.38 -2.15 12.80
CA VAL A 164 -15.73 -1.98 14.10
C VAL A 164 -14.88 -3.21 14.47
N VAL A 165 -15.44 -4.40 14.34
CA VAL A 165 -14.73 -5.66 14.66
C VAL A 165 -13.51 -5.85 13.75
N SER A 166 -13.69 -5.68 12.44
CA SER A 166 -12.58 -5.82 11.48
C SER A 166 -11.51 -4.75 11.67
N SER A 167 -11.89 -3.51 12.01
CA SER A 167 -10.94 -2.45 12.35
C SER A 167 -10.15 -2.78 13.62
N GLY A 168 -10.78 -3.36 14.63
CA GLY A 168 -10.11 -3.85 15.83
C GLY A 168 -9.10 -4.96 15.52
N CYS A 169 -9.49 -5.95 14.72
CA CYS A 169 -8.60 -7.03 14.26
C CYS A 169 -7.42 -6.47 13.46
N LEU A 170 -7.67 -5.54 12.53
CA LEU A 170 -6.61 -4.86 11.76
C LEU A 170 -5.66 -4.10 12.68
N PHE A 171 -6.17 -3.39 13.67
CA PHE A 171 -5.33 -2.67 14.62
C PHE A 171 -4.39 -3.61 15.39
N VAL A 172 -4.89 -4.73 15.88
CA VAL A 172 -4.05 -5.75 16.56
C VAL A 172 -3.01 -6.31 15.59
N ALA A 173 -3.40 -6.65 14.36
CA ALA A 173 -2.47 -7.13 13.34
C ALA A 173 -1.37 -6.10 13.04
N ILE A 174 -1.69 -4.82 12.95
CA ILE A 174 -0.72 -3.74 12.75
C ILE A 174 0.25 -3.62 13.94
N GLN A 175 -0.23 -3.76 15.18
CA GLN A 175 0.66 -3.77 16.35
C GLN A 175 1.64 -4.94 16.32
N ILE A 176 1.20 -6.11 15.88
CA ILE A 176 2.08 -7.28 15.66
C ILE A 176 3.10 -6.98 14.56
N MET A 177 2.68 -6.37 13.46
CA MET A 177 3.61 -5.99 12.39
C MET A 177 4.68 -4.97 12.86
N PHE A 178 4.33 -4.04 13.72
CA PHE A 178 5.31 -3.13 14.33
C PHE A 178 6.35 -3.90 15.14
N GLU A 179 5.91 -4.87 15.95
CA GLU A 179 6.84 -5.70 16.74
C GLU A 179 7.76 -6.53 15.83
N ILE A 180 7.22 -7.15 14.79
CA ILE A 180 8.02 -7.88 13.80
C ILE A 180 9.10 -6.96 13.20
N ARG A 181 8.77 -5.70 12.85
CA ARG A 181 9.75 -4.75 12.29
C ARG A 181 10.84 -4.38 13.30
N GLU A 182 10.49 -4.29 14.59
CA GLU A 182 11.49 -4.04 15.62
C GLU A 182 12.40 -5.24 15.85
N GLN A 183 11.85 -6.46 15.86
CA GLN A 183 12.64 -7.69 15.94
C GLN A 183 13.60 -7.84 14.76
N GLU A 184 13.11 -7.58 13.51
CA GLU A 184 13.97 -7.58 12.33
C GLU A 184 15.14 -6.58 12.45
N LYS A 185 14.88 -5.37 12.94
CA LYS A 185 15.93 -4.37 13.18
C LYS A 185 16.97 -4.85 14.20
N ARG A 186 16.51 -5.46 15.31
CA ARG A 186 17.40 -6.03 16.35
C ARG A 186 18.23 -7.19 15.79
N ALA A 187 17.66 -7.99 14.90
CA ALA A 187 18.35 -9.10 14.24
C ALA A 187 19.26 -8.66 13.06
N GLY A 188 19.37 -7.35 12.78
CA GLY A 188 20.15 -6.83 11.66
C GLY A 188 19.57 -7.12 10.27
N ILE A 189 18.31 -7.59 10.19
CA ILE A 189 17.63 -7.91 8.93
C ILE A 189 17.20 -6.60 8.27
N ASN A 190 17.81 -6.26 7.15
CA ASN A 190 17.54 -5.04 6.42
C ASN A 190 16.73 -5.32 5.15
N ALA A 191 15.44 -5.61 5.29
CA ALA A 191 14.52 -5.80 4.17
C ALA A 191 13.98 -4.44 3.68
N LYS A 192 14.87 -3.58 3.16
CA LYS A 192 14.48 -2.30 2.54
C LYS A 192 14.12 -2.51 1.07
N CYS A 193 13.03 -1.86 0.64
CA CYS A 193 12.63 -1.78 -0.77
C CYS A 193 13.45 -0.73 -1.52
#